data_feebcc7c232ad48f87925536f6f73671
#
_entry.id   feebcc7c232ad48f87925536f6f73671
#
_cell.length_a   1.000
_cell.length_b   1.000
_cell.length_c   1.000
_cell.angle_alpha   90.00
_cell.angle_beta   90.00
_cell.angle_gamma   90.00
#
_symmetry.space_group_name_H-M   'P 1'
#
loop_
_entity.id
_entity.type
_entity.pdbx_description
1 polymer ?
#
loop_
_entity_poly.entity_id
_entity_poly.type
_entity_poly.pdbx_seq_one_letter_code
_entity_poly.pdbx_strand_id
1 'polypeptide(L)'
;MFRASPDSSQIDLFSNIEQFLRGRDQEKLNDPNAWHNVFLDQVVKRVAEERFAELFDEATGRPNAPLRVLVGMLILKEGFGWSDEELFEAVHFNLLVRRALGLLNLTDEVPVESTYYLFKQRLYAHQVETGVNLLQEVFQEFTRDQAKRLGVVGEKLRMDSTLLGSNLAACTRLQLIIGCLQEFWKTLSAEQKACLSEADRALLDRLSAKRPSQHIYRLEELTKQAWLEDFGQLLLRLHQTDDLKSSPRYALIERLLLEQYQIDEADEEARVVLKPTQEISADSLQSPHDEDAAYRKKRDETVRGYSVNLTETCQEALNLIVDVQVEPATAADNGYLKDAVQSSEQVLETTAQEISADGAYYSESNEAYAQEQGKDIHYTGFPGKPGRYDYERTSDGVVVIDRDSGERQLAEEYKPGRYRFRADSKWRYITDKAVEAAACRRRTEALPRELFNRRCNVEASIFQLSYHTRKKKLKYRGRCAVQLWAVCRAAWINIKRMVIYQVKSAEILV
;
A
#
# COMPACT_ATOMS: atom_id res chain seq x y z
N MET A 1 -0.77 13.44 27.81
CA MET A 1 -1.69 12.64 28.63
C MET A 1 -2.88 12.27 27.75
N PHE A 2 -3.26 10.98 27.71
CA PHE A 2 -4.46 10.53 26.99
C PHE A 2 -5.73 10.96 27.71
N ARG A 3 -6.71 11.46 26.98
CA ARG A 3 -8.05 11.77 27.45
C ARG A 3 -9.05 11.55 26.30
N ALA A 4 -9.98 10.61 26.48
CA ALA A 4 -11.06 10.40 25.53
C ALA A 4 -12.00 11.62 25.47
N SER A 5 -12.47 11.92 24.27
CA SER A 5 -13.43 13.01 24.07
C SER A 5 -14.80 12.65 24.66
N PRO A 6 -15.55 13.60 25.24
CA PRO A 6 -16.91 13.33 25.69
C PRO A 6 -17.80 12.93 24.51
N ASP A 7 -18.74 12.02 24.75
CA ASP A 7 -19.63 11.48 23.70
C ASP A 7 -20.60 12.49 23.10
N SER A 8 -20.90 13.58 23.81
CA SER A 8 -21.73 14.68 23.33
C SER A 8 -20.95 15.99 23.37
N SER A 9 -20.81 16.66 22.24
CA SER A 9 -20.47 18.09 22.24
C SER A 9 -21.65 18.87 22.84
N GLN A 10 -21.37 19.63 23.90
CA GLN A 10 -22.36 20.53 24.49
C GLN A 10 -22.71 21.60 23.43
N ILE A 11 -23.99 21.67 23.07
CA ILE A 11 -24.48 22.67 22.11
C ILE A 11 -24.58 24.01 22.84
N ASP A 12 -23.81 24.98 22.39
CA ASP A 12 -23.88 26.35 22.86
C ASP A 12 -25.05 27.09 22.18
N LEU A 13 -25.87 27.70 22.98
CA LEU A 13 -27.07 28.45 22.52
C LEU A 13 -26.72 29.65 21.62
N PHE A 14 -25.54 30.21 21.68
CA PHE A 14 -25.16 31.44 20.98
C PHE A 14 -24.16 31.22 19.83
N SER A 15 -23.44 30.13 19.82
CA SER A 15 -22.40 29.85 18.80
C SER A 15 -22.68 28.63 17.93
N ASN A 16 -23.83 27.96 18.12
CA ASN A 16 -24.19 26.79 17.30
C ASN A 16 -24.37 27.19 15.84
N ILE A 17 -23.67 26.47 14.95
CA ILE A 17 -23.69 26.72 13.50
C ILE A 17 -25.10 26.64 12.88
N GLU A 18 -26.02 25.85 13.44
CA GLU A 18 -27.39 25.72 12.94
C GLU A 18 -28.18 27.01 13.05
N GLN A 19 -27.88 27.86 14.03
CA GLN A 19 -28.62 29.13 14.25
C GLN A 19 -28.31 30.20 13.21
N PHE A 20 -27.22 30.07 12.48
CA PHE A 20 -26.80 31.02 11.45
C PHE A 20 -27.40 30.70 10.08
N LEU A 21 -28.08 29.56 9.94
CA LEU A 21 -28.67 29.09 8.70
C LEU A 21 -30.20 29.09 8.79
N ARG A 22 -30.88 29.36 7.67
CA ARG A 22 -32.34 29.33 7.57
C ARG A 22 -32.77 28.72 6.24
N GLY A 23 -34.02 28.21 6.21
CA GLY A 23 -34.64 27.68 5.01
C GLY A 23 -33.80 26.53 4.40
N ARG A 24 -33.58 26.58 3.10
CA ARG A 24 -32.89 25.52 2.35
C ARG A 24 -31.47 25.23 2.86
N ASP A 25 -30.74 26.21 3.37
CA ASP A 25 -29.36 25.99 3.87
C ASP A 25 -29.41 25.23 5.19
N GLN A 26 -30.39 25.50 6.05
CA GLN A 26 -30.58 24.74 7.29
C GLN A 26 -31.06 23.30 6.99
N GLU A 27 -32.00 23.14 6.05
CA GLU A 27 -32.43 21.82 5.59
C GLU A 27 -31.25 21.00 5.05
N LYS A 28 -30.40 21.61 4.21
CA LYS A 28 -29.21 20.96 3.68
C LYS A 28 -28.18 20.58 4.76
N LEU A 29 -27.97 21.43 5.77
CA LEU A 29 -27.08 21.14 6.88
C LEU A 29 -27.59 19.95 7.70
N ASN A 30 -28.90 19.84 7.87
CA ASN A 30 -29.56 18.84 8.72
C ASN A 30 -30.02 17.58 7.95
N ASP A 31 -29.84 17.52 6.63
CA ASP A 31 -30.20 16.34 5.83
C ASP A 31 -29.38 15.12 6.29
N PRO A 32 -30.00 14.09 6.87
CA PRO A 32 -29.31 12.92 7.39
C PRO A 32 -28.58 12.13 6.32
N ASN A 33 -28.99 12.26 5.04
CA ASN A 33 -28.38 11.56 3.91
C ASN A 33 -27.26 12.39 3.26
N ALA A 34 -27.05 13.65 3.68
CA ALA A 34 -25.94 14.45 3.19
C ALA A 34 -24.59 13.91 3.69
N TRP A 35 -23.58 13.98 2.83
CA TRP A 35 -22.26 13.39 3.10
C TRP A 35 -21.67 13.76 4.47
N HIS A 36 -21.84 15.00 4.93
CA HIS A 36 -21.28 15.50 6.17
C HIS A 36 -21.94 14.88 7.41
N ASN A 37 -23.25 14.62 7.38
CA ASN A 37 -23.95 13.92 8.46
C ASN A 37 -23.69 12.42 8.43
N VAL A 38 -23.63 11.81 7.24
CA VAL A 38 -23.20 10.41 7.07
C VAL A 38 -21.77 10.22 7.58
N PHE A 39 -20.85 11.14 7.27
CA PHE A 39 -19.47 11.09 7.75
C PHE A 39 -19.40 11.22 9.27
N LEU A 40 -20.11 12.19 9.85
CA LEU A 40 -20.18 12.36 11.31
C LEU A 40 -20.66 11.08 11.99
N ASP A 41 -21.75 10.50 11.48
CA ASP A 41 -22.41 9.34 12.10
C ASP A 41 -21.64 8.03 11.86
N GLN A 42 -21.10 7.83 10.67
CA GLN A 42 -20.49 6.57 10.26
C GLN A 42 -18.96 6.50 10.50
N VAL A 43 -18.32 7.63 10.77
CA VAL A 43 -16.87 7.70 11.06
C VAL A 43 -16.62 8.37 12.41
N VAL A 44 -16.83 9.67 12.52
CA VAL A 44 -16.33 10.46 13.66
C VAL A 44 -16.88 9.97 14.99
N LYS A 45 -18.18 9.66 15.08
CA LYS A 45 -18.81 9.09 16.28
C LYS A 45 -18.40 7.64 16.59
N ARG A 46 -17.71 6.96 15.66
CA ARG A 46 -17.34 5.55 15.78
C ARG A 46 -15.85 5.33 15.98
N VAL A 47 -15.07 6.39 15.94
CA VAL A 47 -13.63 6.30 16.25
C VAL A 47 -13.48 5.87 17.70
N ALA A 48 -12.96 4.67 17.92
CA ALA A 48 -12.56 4.17 19.22
C ALA A 48 -11.26 4.88 19.65
N GLU A 49 -11.39 6.03 20.35
CA GLU A 49 -10.23 6.86 20.74
C GLU A 49 -9.26 6.12 21.65
N GLU A 50 -9.75 5.14 22.43
CA GLU A 50 -8.96 4.30 23.32
C GLU A 50 -7.86 3.51 22.60
N ARG A 51 -8.06 3.19 21.32
CA ARG A 51 -7.03 2.54 20.48
C ARG A 51 -5.76 3.37 20.33
N PHE A 52 -5.90 4.66 20.46
CA PHE A 52 -4.77 5.59 20.35
C PHE A 52 -4.13 5.92 21.70
N ALA A 53 -4.59 5.33 22.82
CA ALA A 53 -4.08 5.65 24.16
C ALA A 53 -2.56 5.43 24.26
N GLU A 54 -2.05 4.38 23.62
CA GLU A 54 -0.63 4.03 23.58
C GLU A 54 0.26 5.11 22.94
N LEU A 55 -0.31 6.00 22.14
CA LEU A 55 0.42 7.13 21.54
C LEU A 55 0.71 8.26 22.53
N PHE A 56 0.17 8.21 23.76
CA PHE A 56 0.22 9.29 24.72
C PHE A 56 0.70 8.77 26.06
N ASP A 57 1.39 9.64 26.80
CA ASP A 57 1.77 9.37 28.17
C ASP A 57 0.52 9.32 29.09
N GLU A 58 0.50 8.40 30.05
CA GLU A 58 -0.64 8.22 30.94
C GLU A 58 -0.83 9.36 31.95
N ALA A 59 0.27 9.92 32.46
CA ALA A 59 0.26 10.80 33.62
C ALA A 59 0.73 12.24 33.33
N THR A 60 1.55 12.44 32.29
CA THR A 60 2.25 13.72 32.08
C THR A 60 1.87 14.40 30.78
N GLY A 61 1.94 15.72 30.75
CA GLY A 61 1.75 16.55 29.58
C GLY A 61 0.33 17.13 29.43
N ARG A 62 0.17 17.97 28.41
CA ARG A 62 -1.13 18.54 28.01
C ARG A 62 -2.06 17.42 27.51
N PRO A 63 -3.36 17.43 27.83
CA PRO A 63 -4.33 16.54 27.19
C PRO A 63 -4.28 16.62 25.67
N ASN A 64 -4.52 15.47 25.00
CA ASN A 64 -4.62 15.40 23.56
C ASN A 64 -5.81 16.24 23.04
N ALA A 65 -5.70 16.71 21.81
CA ALA A 65 -6.85 17.18 21.05
C ALA A 65 -7.81 16.01 20.77
N PRO A 66 -9.10 16.26 20.52
CA PRO A 66 -10.08 15.21 20.20
C PRO A 66 -9.60 14.32 19.06
N LEU A 67 -9.33 13.03 19.35
CA LEU A 67 -8.72 12.11 18.39
C LEU A 67 -9.68 11.76 17.25
N ARG A 68 -10.98 11.69 17.54
CA ARG A 68 -12.01 11.52 16.51
C ARG A 68 -12.01 12.64 15.47
N VAL A 69 -11.71 13.88 15.89
CA VAL A 69 -11.57 15.03 14.99
C VAL A 69 -10.31 14.89 14.14
N LEU A 70 -9.16 14.52 14.75
CA LEU A 70 -7.91 14.32 14.03
C LEU A 70 -8.02 13.20 12.99
N VAL A 71 -8.63 12.07 13.33
CA VAL A 71 -8.90 10.97 12.39
C VAL A 71 -9.84 11.43 11.28
N GLY A 72 -10.91 12.15 11.62
CA GLY A 72 -11.83 12.76 10.65
C GLY A 72 -11.10 13.70 9.68
N MET A 73 -10.21 14.56 10.19
CA MET A 73 -9.38 15.46 9.38
C MET A 73 -8.47 14.70 8.41
N LEU A 74 -7.83 13.59 8.85
CA LEU A 74 -7.03 12.74 7.98
C LEU A 74 -7.85 12.17 6.82
N ILE A 75 -9.03 11.63 7.12
CA ILE A 75 -9.90 11.02 6.11
C ILE A 75 -10.45 12.08 5.13
N LEU A 76 -10.90 13.23 5.62
CA LEU A 76 -11.40 14.32 4.77
C LEU A 76 -10.32 14.88 3.85
N LYS A 77 -9.11 15.10 4.38
CA LYS A 77 -7.98 15.56 3.57
C LYS A 77 -7.73 14.64 2.36
N GLU A 78 -7.59 13.37 2.61
CA GLU A 78 -7.31 12.39 1.55
C GLU A 78 -8.55 12.17 0.67
N GLY A 79 -9.72 12.24 1.24
CA GLY A 79 -11.00 12.11 0.56
C GLY A 79 -11.21 13.19 -0.51
N PHE A 80 -10.98 14.43 -0.17
CA PHE A 80 -11.07 15.57 -1.08
C PHE A 80 -9.79 15.84 -1.87
N GLY A 81 -8.65 15.24 -1.49
CA GLY A 81 -7.35 15.45 -2.11
C GLY A 81 -6.69 16.78 -1.76
N TRP A 82 -7.09 17.37 -0.64
CA TRP A 82 -6.62 18.67 -0.17
C TRP A 82 -5.12 18.69 0.19
N SER A 83 -4.53 19.87 0.10
CA SER A 83 -3.30 20.22 0.80
C SER A 83 -3.57 20.36 2.31
N ASP A 84 -2.52 20.50 3.11
CA ASP A 84 -2.69 20.78 4.53
C ASP A 84 -3.33 22.15 4.74
N GLU A 85 -2.95 23.17 3.96
CA GLU A 85 -3.52 24.51 3.97
C GLU A 85 -5.03 24.50 3.68
N GLU A 86 -5.45 23.83 2.58
CA GLU A 86 -6.87 23.69 2.21
C GLU A 86 -7.67 22.93 3.28
N LEU A 87 -7.07 21.92 3.93
CA LEU A 87 -7.70 21.21 5.05
C LEU A 87 -8.00 22.17 6.20
N PHE A 88 -6.99 22.91 6.67
CA PHE A 88 -7.15 23.80 7.83
C PHE A 88 -8.09 24.97 7.51
N GLU A 89 -8.03 25.54 6.31
CA GLU A 89 -9.02 26.53 5.85
C GLU A 89 -10.45 25.97 5.88
N ALA A 90 -10.62 24.75 5.36
CA ALA A 90 -11.95 24.12 5.35
C ALA A 90 -12.46 23.80 6.77
N VAL A 91 -11.61 23.33 7.67
CA VAL A 91 -12.01 23.05 9.06
C VAL A 91 -12.37 24.33 9.84
N HIS A 92 -11.72 25.45 9.55
CA HIS A 92 -12.04 26.73 10.18
C HIS A 92 -13.30 27.36 9.62
N PHE A 93 -13.50 27.37 8.30
CA PHE A 93 -14.47 28.24 7.65
C PHE A 93 -15.62 27.52 6.90
N ASN A 94 -15.51 26.22 6.67
CA ASN A 94 -16.58 25.48 5.99
C ASN A 94 -17.52 24.80 7.00
N LEU A 95 -18.76 25.27 7.08
CA LEU A 95 -19.75 24.77 8.04
C LEU A 95 -20.07 23.28 7.85
N LEU A 96 -20.07 22.79 6.61
CA LEU A 96 -20.31 21.36 6.33
C LEU A 96 -19.16 20.49 6.83
N VAL A 97 -17.91 20.97 6.70
CA VAL A 97 -16.71 20.29 7.23
C VAL A 97 -16.72 20.30 8.75
N ARG A 98 -17.05 21.42 9.37
CA ARG A 98 -17.22 21.50 10.83
C ARG A 98 -18.30 20.53 11.31
N ARG A 99 -19.45 20.50 10.64
CA ARG A 99 -20.53 19.53 10.94
C ARG A 99 -20.04 18.10 10.82
N ALA A 100 -19.33 17.77 9.74
CA ALA A 100 -18.78 16.44 9.50
C ALA A 100 -17.83 15.98 10.61
N LEU A 101 -17.08 16.90 11.20
CA LEU A 101 -16.13 16.65 12.30
C LEU A 101 -16.77 16.71 13.69
N GLY A 102 -18.06 17.05 13.80
CA GLY A 102 -18.75 17.23 15.08
C GLY A 102 -18.41 18.54 15.81
N LEU A 103 -17.82 19.51 15.11
CA LEU A 103 -17.54 20.87 15.61
C LEU A 103 -18.77 21.73 15.40
N LEU A 104 -19.75 21.60 16.32
CA LEU A 104 -21.10 22.15 16.15
C LEU A 104 -21.19 23.62 16.54
N ASN A 105 -20.24 24.13 17.32
CA ASN A 105 -20.20 25.52 17.72
C ASN A 105 -19.07 26.24 17.00
N LEU A 106 -19.25 27.54 16.66
CA LEU A 106 -18.17 28.35 16.08
C LEU A 106 -16.99 28.51 17.03
N THR A 107 -17.22 28.39 18.33
CA THR A 107 -16.24 28.46 19.41
C THR A 107 -15.50 27.14 19.67
N ASP A 108 -15.94 26.04 19.04
CA ASP A 108 -15.25 24.75 19.21
C ASP A 108 -13.80 24.85 18.71
N GLU A 109 -12.86 24.42 19.55
CA GLU A 109 -11.43 24.48 19.26
C GLU A 109 -11.08 23.54 18.10
N VAL A 110 -10.45 24.08 17.09
CA VAL A 110 -9.88 23.31 15.96
C VAL A 110 -8.45 22.90 16.34
N PRO A 111 -8.07 21.61 16.16
CA PRO A 111 -6.69 21.20 16.35
C PRO A 111 -5.74 22.03 15.48
N VAL A 112 -4.65 22.55 16.07
CA VAL A 112 -3.64 23.30 15.33
C VAL A 112 -2.76 22.38 14.48
N GLU A 113 -2.12 22.93 13.44
CA GLU A 113 -1.27 22.18 12.51
C GLU A 113 -0.21 21.32 13.21
N SER A 114 0.49 21.89 14.21
CA SER A 114 1.51 21.15 14.96
C SER A 114 0.96 19.93 15.68
N THR A 115 -0.26 20.01 16.23
CA THR A 115 -0.94 18.87 16.87
C THR A 115 -1.30 17.79 15.84
N TYR A 116 -1.80 18.18 14.67
CA TYR A 116 -2.11 17.28 13.58
C TYR A 116 -0.87 16.54 13.04
N TYR A 117 0.24 17.27 12.83
CA TYR A 117 1.50 16.65 12.41
C TYR A 117 2.11 15.74 13.46
N LEU A 118 2.05 16.14 14.74
CA LEU A 118 2.53 15.31 15.85
C LEU A 118 1.73 14.01 15.95
N PHE A 119 0.41 14.06 15.77
CA PHE A 119 -0.42 12.86 15.75
C PHE A 119 -0.01 11.91 14.63
N LYS A 120 0.20 12.41 13.41
CA LYS A 120 0.71 11.60 12.29
C LYS A 120 2.07 10.98 12.59
N GLN A 121 3.00 11.75 13.15
CA GLN A 121 4.33 11.25 13.49
C GLN A 121 4.26 10.12 14.52
N ARG A 122 3.39 10.25 15.52
CA ARG A 122 3.17 9.20 16.53
C ARG A 122 2.58 7.93 15.91
N LEU A 123 1.61 8.06 15.00
CA LEU A 123 1.08 6.92 14.26
C LEU A 123 2.17 6.19 13.48
N TYR A 124 3.04 6.93 12.79
CA TYR A 124 4.14 6.33 12.04
C TYR A 124 5.19 5.68 12.95
N ALA A 125 5.58 6.36 14.02
CA ALA A 125 6.56 5.83 14.98
C ALA A 125 6.04 4.53 15.62
N HIS A 126 4.79 4.51 16.07
CA HIS A 126 4.16 3.33 16.64
C HIS A 126 4.12 2.17 15.62
N GLN A 127 3.73 2.44 14.38
CA GLN A 127 3.70 1.40 13.34
C GLN A 127 5.09 0.85 13.01
N VAL A 128 6.13 1.68 13.01
CA VAL A 128 7.51 1.24 12.81
C VAL A 128 8.02 0.40 13.98
N GLU A 129 7.67 0.77 15.20
CA GLU A 129 8.13 0.12 16.42
C GLU A 129 7.41 -1.20 16.70
N THR A 130 6.08 -1.23 16.52
CA THR A 130 5.24 -2.39 16.90
C THR A 130 4.79 -3.24 15.72
N GLY A 131 4.87 -2.72 14.49
CA GLY A 131 4.27 -3.30 13.30
C GLY A 131 2.75 -3.07 13.18
N VAL A 132 2.10 -2.46 14.18
CA VAL A 132 0.64 -2.27 14.25
C VAL A 132 0.24 -0.93 13.65
N ASN A 133 -0.71 -0.94 12.72
CA ASN A 133 -1.31 0.27 12.15
C ASN A 133 -2.64 0.58 12.85
N LEU A 134 -2.59 1.42 13.87
CA LEU A 134 -3.78 1.81 14.67
C LEU A 134 -4.90 2.43 13.83
N LEU A 135 -4.57 3.18 12.78
CA LEU A 135 -5.59 3.76 11.90
C LEU A 135 -6.31 2.68 11.09
N GLN A 136 -5.59 1.63 10.67
CA GLN A 136 -6.20 0.49 9.99
C GLN A 136 -7.13 -0.29 10.92
N GLU A 137 -6.73 -0.51 12.17
CA GLU A 137 -7.59 -1.16 13.15
C GLU A 137 -8.89 -0.39 13.37
N VAL A 138 -8.80 0.92 13.58
CA VAL A 138 -9.97 1.80 13.71
C VAL A 138 -10.84 1.80 12.46
N PHE A 139 -10.22 1.81 11.27
CA PHE A 139 -10.93 1.66 9.98
C PHE A 139 -11.71 0.34 9.92
N GLN A 140 -11.09 -0.75 10.33
CA GLN A 140 -11.73 -2.07 10.36
C GLN A 140 -12.88 -2.14 11.37
N GLU A 141 -12.72 -1.53 12.54
CA GLU A 141 -13.75 -1.49 13.59
C GLU A 141 -15.01 -0.73 13.10
N PHE A 142 -14.86 0.50 12.60
CA PHE A 142 -16.03 1.22 12.13
C PHE A 142 -16.60 0.63 10.82
N THR A 143 -15.79 -0.01 9.97
CA THR A 143 -16.29 -0.72 8.79
C THR A 143 -17.11 -1.96 9.18
N ARG A 144 -16.72 -2.67 10.22
CA ARG A 144 -17.51 -3.76 10.82
C ARG A 144 -18.88 -3.27 11.28
N ASP A 145 -18.92 -2.18 12.02
CA ASP A 145 -20.18 -1.59 12.48
C ASP A 145 -21.05 -1.11 11.32
N GLN A 146 -20.46 -0.51 10.30
CA GLN A 146 -21.15 -0.10 9.08
C GLN A 146 -21.74 -1.30 8.34
N ALA A 147 -20.97 -2.38 8.18
CA ALA A 147 -21.43 -3.60 7.52
C ALA A 147 -22.63 -4.21 8.25
N LYS A 148 -22.54 -4.38 9.59
CA LYS A 148 -23.64 -4.90 10.41
C LYS A 148 -24.93 -4.08 10.27
N ARG A 149 -24.85 -2.75 10.34
CA ARG A 149 -26.01 -1.86 10.26
C ARG A 149 -26.65 -1.81 8.88
N LEU A 150 -25.84 -1.95 7.83
CA LEU A 150 -26.31 -1.84 6.45
C LEU A 150 -26.59 -3.21 5.81
N GLY A 151 -26.46 -4.29 6.58
CA GLY A 151 -26.71 -5.65 6.11
C GLY A 151 -25.69 -6.11 5.06
N VAL A 152 -24.47 -5.58 5.12
CA VAL A 152 -23.39 -6.01 4.22
C VAL A 152 -22.75 -7.28 4.77
N VAL A 153 -22.75 -8.35 3.99
CA VAL A 153 -22.16 -9.65 4.35
C VAL A 153 -20.91 -9.93 3.52
N GLY A 154 -20.03 -10.79 4.05
CA GLY A 154 -18.71 -11.07 3.48
C GLY A 154 -18.62 -12.39 2.72
N GLU A 155 -19.74 -13.03 2.36
CA GLU A 155 -19.71 -14.31 1.65
C GLU A 155 -19.00 -14.26 0.30
N LYS A 156 -19.05 -13.10 -0.35
CA LYS A 156 -18.41 -12.84 -1.65
C LYS A 156 -17.48 -11.64 -1.54
N LEU A 157 -16.22 -11.86 -1.90
CA LEU A 157 -15.17 -10.85 -1.92
C LEU A 157 -14.63 -10.67 -3.34
N ARG A 158 -14.12 -9.51 -3.61
CA ARG A 158 -13.31 -9.23 -4.80
C ARG A 158 -12.12 -8.36 -4.44
N MET A 159 -11.03 -8.56 -5.14
CA MET A 159 -9.79 -7.84 -4.88
C MET A 159 -9.04 -7.51 -6.15
N ASP A 160 -8.28 -6.44 -6.09
CA ASP A 160 -7.34 -6.04 -7.14
C ASP A 160 -6.24 -5.15 -6.57
N SER A 161 -5.10 -5.15 -7.24
CA SER A 161 -3.94 -4.35 -6.87
C SER A 161 -3.65 -3.23 -7.87
N THR A 162 -2.98 -2.19 -7.41
CA THR A 162 -2.48 -1.12 -8.28
C THR A 162 -1.10 -0.67 -7.85
N LEU A 163 -0.26 -0.32 -8.84
CA LEU A 163 1.04 0.27 -8.60
C LEU A 163 0.92 1.78 -8.47
N LEU A 164 1.51 2.33 -7.41
CA LEU A 164 1.55 3.75 -7.10
C LEU A 164 3.00 4.20 -6.87
N GLY A 165 3.40 5.26 -7.57
CA GLY A 165 4.72 5.85 -7.42
C GLY A 165 4.82 6.65 -6.12
N SER A 166 5.90 6.46 -5.36
CA SER A 166 6.25 7.32 -4.23
C SER A 166 6.65 8.72 -4.70
N ASN A 167 6.67 9.68 -3.77
CA ASN A 167 7.11 11.06 -4.06
C ASN A 167 8.63 11.17 -4.26
N LEU A 168 9.14 10.41 -5.19
CA LEU A 168 10.55 10.36 -5.53
C LEU A 168 10.82 11.00 -6.89
N ALA A 169 11.96 11.68 -7.00
CA ALA A 169 12.51 12.01 -8.31
C ALA A 169 13.25 10.80 -8.88
N ALA A 170 13.17 10.59 -10.17
CA ALA A 170 14.04 9.63 -10.83
C ALA A 170 15.49 10.09 -10.68
N CYS A 171 16.36 9.21 -10.20
CA CYS A 171 17.79 9.47 -10.06
C CYS A 171 18.62 8.43 -10.78
N THR A 172 19.81 8.81 -11.22
CA THR A 172 20.82 7.88 -11.70
C THR A 172 21.46 7.16 -10.52
N ARG A 173 22.16 6.06 -10.79
CA ARG A 173 22.91 5.31 -9.77
C ARG A 173 23.88 6.20 -8.99
N LEU A 174 24.63 7.05 -9.70
CA LEU A 174 25.57 7.97 -9.07
C LEU A 174 24.87 9.02 -8.20
N GLN A 175 23.68 9.54 -8.63
CA GLN A 175 22.88 10.45 -7.82
C GLN A 175 22.35 9.77 -6.55
N LEU A 176 21.96 8.50 -6.64
CA LEU A 176 21.52 7.73 -5.49
C LEU A 176 22.64 7.60 -4.45
N ILE A 177 23.81 7.19 -4.88
CA ILE A 177 24.97 7.02 -3.99
C ILE A 177 25.35 8.34 -3.33
N ILE A 178 25.46 9.43 -4.09
CA ILE A 178 25.75 10.76 -3.55
C ILE A 178 24.67 11.19 -2.55
N GLY A 179 23.39 10.97 -2.87
CA GLY A 179 22.27 11.31 -1.99
C GLY A 179 22.32 10.55 -0.66
N CYS A 180 22.62 9.26 -0.70
CA CYS A 180 22.75 8.45 0.53
C CYS A 180 23.96 8.86 1.37
N LEU A 181 25.10 9.13 0.74
CA LEU A 181 26.29 9.65 1.44
C LEU A 181 26.00 11.00 2.10
N GLN A 182 25.22 11.88 1.45
CA GLN A 182 24.81 13.18 2.02
C GLN A 182 23.91 13.00 3.25
N GLU A 183 22.90 12.13 3.16
CA GLU A 183 22.00 11.88 4.30
C GLU A 183 22.74 11.20 5.45
N PHE A 184 23.61 10.26 5.17
CA PHE A 184 24.48 9.64 6.17
C PHE A 184 25.38 10.70 6.87
N TRP A 185 26.10 11.54 6.09
CA TRP A 185 27.00 12.56 6.61
C TRP A 185 26.32 13.57 7.53
N LYS A 186 25.07 13.93 7.24
CA LYS A 186 24.27 14.85 8.07
C LYS A 186 23.96 14.29 9.47
N THR A 187 23.89 12.97 9.61
CA THR A 187 23.53 12.32 10.88
C THR A 187 24.70 11.95 11.76
N LEU A 188 25.94 12.07 11.26
CA LEU A 188 27.13 11.79 12.03
C LEU A 188 27.42 12.86 13.09
N SER A 189 27.76 12.42 14.31
CA SER A 189 28.27 13.29 15.38
C SER A 189 29.66 13.81 15.03
N ALA A 190 30.14 14.81 15.79
CA ALA A 190 31.49 15.34 15.64
C ALA A 190 32.58 14.28 15.89
N GLU A 191 32.34 13.40 16.87
CA GLU A 191 33.23 12.28 17.21
C GLU A 191 33.27 11.26 16.06
N GLN A 192 32.12 10.86 15.54
CA GLN A 192 32.04 9.96 14.38
C GLN A 192 32.72 10.52 13.13
N LYS A 193 32.57 11.82 12.89
CA LYS A 193 33.32 12.49 11.80
C LYS A 193 34.82 12.50 12.03
N ALA A 194 35.27 12.61 13.29
CA ALA A 194 36.70 12.62 13.62
C ALA A 194 37.37 11.24 13.41
N CYS A 195 36.61 10.15 13.46
CA CYS A 195 37.15 8.80 13.19
C CYS A 195 37.51 8.55 11.71
N LEU A 196 37.01 9.41 10.81
CA LEU A 196 37.28 9.27 9.37
C LEU A 196 38.62 9.91 8.98
N SER A 197 39.21 9.41 7.88
CA SER A 197 40.39 10.04 7.28
C SER A 197 40.08 11.48 6.86
N GLU A 198 41.13 12.33 6.82
CA GLU A 198 40.99 13.71 6.37
C GLU A 198 40.45 13.80 4.92
N ALA A 199 40.89 12.88 4.06
CA ALA A 199 40.45 12.79 2.68
C ALA A 199 38.96 12.44 2.56
N ASP A 200 38.48 11.44 3.34
CA ASP A 200 37.07 11.04 3.32
C ASP A 200 36.18 12.16 3.90
N ARG A 201 36.61 12.83 4.96
CA ARG A 201 35.89 13.99 5.52
C ARG A 201 35.75 15.13 4.49
N ALA A 202 36.86 15.50 3.86
CA ALA A 202 36.86 16.56 2.86
C ALA A 202 35.98 16.19 1.63
N LEU A 203 35.95 14.91 1.24
CA LEU A 203 35.08 14.43 0.18
C LEU A 203 33.62 14.53 0.55
N LEU A 204 33.22 14.03 1.74
CA LEU A 204 31.83 14.04 2.21
C LEU A 204 31.33 15.48 2.46
N ASP A 205 32.16 16.38 2.99
CA ASP A 205 31.85 17.79 3.09
C ASP A 205 31.61 18.44 1.72
N ARG A 206 32.48 18.18 0.76
CA ARG A 206 32.33 18.65 -0.61
C ARG A 206 31.06 18.14 -1.26
N LEU A 207 30.72 16.86 -1.07
CA LEU A 207 29.48 16.27 -1.58
C LEU A 207 28.26 16.90 -0.94
N SER A 208 28.30 17.27 0.34
CA SER A 208 27.19 17.86 1.08
C SER A 208 26.90 19.31 0.67
N ALA A 209 27.84 20.00 0.02
CA ALA A 209 27.70 21.39 -0.37
C ALA A 209 26.68 21.65 -1.49
N LYS A 210 26.34 20.65 -2.29
CA LYS A 210 25.48 20.79 -3.48
C LYS A 210 24.51 19.60 -3.60
N ARG A 211 23.41 19.80 -4.34
CA ARG A 211 22.48 18.70 -4.66
C ARG A 211 23.15 17.62 -5.51
N PRO A 212 22.78 16.32 -5.39
CA PRO A 212 23.38 15.24 -6.17
C PRO A 212 23.40 15.51 -7.68
N SER A 213 22.33 16.07 -8.24
CA SER A 213 22.25 16.41 -9.66
C SER A 213 23.28 17.47 -10.10
N GLN A 214 23.67 18.38 -9.23
CA GLN A 214 24.65 19.44 -9.54
C GLN A 214 26.08 18.90 -9.58
N HIS A 215 26.38 17.84 -8.82
CA HIS A 215 27.70 17.21 -8.84
C HIS A 215 27.96 16.48 -10.15
N ILE A 216 26.93 15.90 -10.77
CA ILE A 216 27.06 15.12 -12.01
C ILE A 216 26.75 15.91 -13.28
N TYR A 217 26.37 17.20 -13.13
CA TYR A 217 26.01 18.03 -14.26
C TYR A 217 27.22 18.21 -15.19
N ARG A 218 27.05 17.83 -16.47
CA ARG A 218 28.11 17.88 -17.52
C ARG A 218 29.36 17.05 -17.25
N LEU A 219 29.34 16.05 -16.32
CA LEU A 219 30.43 15.12 -16.19
C LEU A 219 30.49 14.18 -17.40
N GLU A 220 31.68 13.94 -17.87
CA GLU A 220 31.97 12.93 -18.90
C GLU A 220 31.72 11.53 -18.35
N GLU A 221 31.36 10.60 -19.23
CA GLU A 221 30.98 9.23 -18.82
C GLU A 221 32.12 8.48 -18.13
N LEU A 222 33.37 8.65 -18.60
CA LEU A 222 34.55 8.07 -17.95
C LEU A 222 34.73 8.58 -16.51
N THR A 223 34.51 9.86 -16.28
CA THR A 223 34.58 10.46 -14.93
C THR A 223 33.47 9.91 -14.02
N LYS A 224 32.26 9.70 -14.53
CA LYS A 224 31.17 9.09 -13.78
C LYS A 224 31.49 7.64 -13.38
N GLN A 225 32.10 6.89 -14.29
CA GLN A 225 32.52 5.53 -14.02
C GLN A 225 33.61 5.49 -12.93
N ALA A 226 34.63 6.34 -13.03
CA ALA A 226 35.66 6.46 -12.00
C ALA A 226 35.06 6.81 -10.62
N TRP A 227 34.11 7.75 -10.56
CA TRP A 227 33.44 8.11 -9.31
C TRP A 227 32.63 6.93 -8.72
N LEU A 228 31.99 6.12 -9.55
CA LEU A 228 31.29 4.93 -9.07
C LEU A 228 32.25 3.93 -8.43
N GLU A 229 33.45 3.74 -8.99
CA GLU A 229 34.48 2.87 -8.44
C GLU A 229 35.05 3.45 -7.14
N ASP A 230 35.41 4.75 -7.12
CA ASP A 230 35.91 5.44 -5.93
C ASP A 230 34.90 5.42 -4.76
N PHE A 231 33.62 5.61 -5.06
CA PHE A 231 32.58 5.53 -4.03
C PHE A 231 32.37 4.12 -3.49
N GLY A 232 32.61 3.09 -4.29
CA GLY A 232 32.62 1.72 -3.80
C GLY A 232 33.67 1.51 -2.72
N GLN A 233 34.90 1.99 -2.96
CA GLN A 233 35.97 1.94 -1.97
C GLN A 233 35.68 2.79 -0.73
N LEU A 234 35.07 3.99 -0.91
CA LEU A 234 34.63 4.80 0.23
C LEU A 234 33.59 4.05 1.07
N LEU A 235 32.56 3.48 0.44
CA LEU A 235 31.51 2.73 1.14
C LEU A 235 32.08 1.55 1.93
N LEU A 236 33.08 0.84 1.39
CA LEU A 236 33.77 -0.23 2.10
C LEU A 236 34.48 0.28 3.35
N ARG A 237 35.26 1.37 3.24
CA ARG A 237 35.94 1.97 4.41
C ARG A 237 34.94 2.46 5.47
N LEU A 238 33.83 3.09 5.06
CA LEU A 238 32.75 3.49 5.98
C LEU A 238 32.12 2.28 6.67
N HIS A 239 31.92 1.19 5.94
CA HIS A 239 31.34 -0.06 6.48
C HIS A 239 32.28 -0.76 7.48
N GLN A 240 33.59 -0.70 7.25
CA GLN A 240 34.62 -1.27 8.14
C GLN A 240 34.85 -0.47 9.42
N THR A 241 34.32 0.79 9.52
CA THR A 241 34.51 1.65 10.69
C THR A 241 33.41 1.41 11.72
N ASP A 242 33.71 0.70 12.80
CA ASP A 242 32.72 0.28 13.81
C ASP A 242 31.99 1.44 14.48
N ASP A 243 32.66 2.56 14.75
CA ASP A 243 32.06 3.75 15.38
C ASP A 243 30.91 4.36 14.58
N LEU A 244 30.85 4.10 13.27
CA LEU A 244 29.80 4.58 12.38
C LEU A 244 28.53 3.73 12.42
N LYS A 245 28.61 2.48 12.88
CA LYS A 245 27.47 1.54 12.90
C LYS A 245 26.32 2.01 13.80
N SER A 246 26.62 2.85 14.79
CA SER A 246 25.61 3.48 15.67
C SER A 246 24.87 4.66 15.03
N SER A 247 25.28 5.10 13.85
CA SER A 247 24.61 6.22 13.16
C SER A 247 23.19 5.83 12.70
N PRO A 248 22.19 6.71 12.87
CA PRO A 248 20.81 6.45 12.43
C PRO A 248 20.65 6.12 10.95
N ARG A 249 21.60 6.52 10.11
CA ARG A 249 21.57 6.29 8.66
C ARG A 249 22.63 5.31 8.17
N TYR A 250 23.26 4.55 9.06
CA TYR A 250 24.25 3.57 8.69
C TYR A 250 23.71 2.49 7.73
N ALA A 251 22.45 2.10 7.90
CA ALA A 251 21.78 1.15 7.03
C ALA A 251 21.82 1.56 5.53
N LEU A 252 21.87 2.86 5.21
CA LEU A 252 22.02 3.32 3.82
C LEU A 252 23.39 2.94 3.24
N ILE A 253 24.45 3.02 4.04
CA ILE A 253 25.81 2.67 3.63
C ILE A 253 25.92 1.16 3.38
N GLU A 254 25.41 0.37 4.33
CA GLU A 254 25.38 -1.09 4.21
C GLU A 254 24.56 -1.56 2.99
N ARG A 255 23.33 -1.03 2.82
CA ARG A 255 22.49 -1.35 1.66
C ARG A 255 23.16 -0.97 0.34
N LEU A 256 23.74 0.23 0.24
CA LEU A 256 24.45 0.64 -0.98
C LEU A 256 25.60 -0.29 -1.31
N LEU A 257 26.42 -0.64 -0.32
CA LEU A 257 27.54 -1.53 -0.52
C LEU A 257 27.08 -2.91 -1.01
N LEU A 258 26.13 -3.52 -0.31
CA LEU A 258 25.65 -4.87 -0.63
C LEU A 258 24.80 -4.92 -1.92
N GLU A 259 24.00 -3.90 -2.19
CA GLU A 259 23.08 -3.90 -3.34
C GLU A 259 23.76 -3.45 -4.64
N GLN A 260 24.71 -2.51 -4.57
CA GLN A 260 25.31 -1.88 -5.75
C GLN A 260 26.67 -2.45 -6.11
N TYR A 261 27.35 -3.12 -5.18
CA TYR A 261 28.71 -3.59 -5.36
C TYR A 261 28.86 -5.07 -4.99
N GLN A 262 29.89 -5.67 -5.51
CA GLN A 262 30.38 -6.99 -5.12
C GLN A 262 31.73 -6.81 -4.42
N ILE A 263 31.88 -7.42 -3.25
CA ILE A 263 33.11 -7.41 -2.51
C ILE A 263 33.90 -8.64 -2.96
N ASP A 264 35.11 -8.45 -3.48
CA ASP A 264 36.05 -9.51 -3.83
C ASP A 264 37.07 -9.62 -2.71
N GLU A 265 36.98 -10.72 -1.96
CA GLU A 265 37.86 -11.02 -0.82
C GLU A 265 39.08 -11.86 -1.23
N ALA A 266 39.28 -12.11 -2.52
CA ALA A 266 40.33 -12.99 -3.01
C ALA A 266 41.74 -12.36 -2.92
N ASP A 267 41.87 -11.05 -2.79
CA ASP A 267 43.10 -10.31 -2.61
C ASP A 267 43.36 -9.95 -1.12
N GLU A 268 44.63 -9.76 -0.71
CA GLU A 268 44.99 -9.28 0.65
C GLU A 268 44.30 -7.92 1.01
N GLU A 269 43.95 -7.13 0.00
CA GLU A 269 43.10 -5.95 0.15
C GLU A 269 41.76 -6.22 -0.53
N ALA A 270 40.66 -6.25 0.26
CA ALA A 270 39.31 -6.42 -0.26
C ALA A 270 39.01 -5.36 -1.33
N ARG A 271 38.69 -5.79 -2.54
CA ARG A 271 38.30 -4.90 -3.66
C ARG A 271 36.80 -4.89 -3.82
N VAL A 272 36.31 -3.71 -4.17
CA VAL A 272 34.87 -3.50 -4.42
C VAL A 272 34.67 -3.26 -5.90
N VAL A 273 33.87 -4.12 -6.52
CA VAL A 273 33.56 -4.07 -7.95
C VAL A 273 32.09 -3.67 -8.15
N LEU A 274 31.85 -2.76 -9.07
CA LEU A 274 30.50 -2.30 -9.39
C LEU A 274 29.70 -3.43 -10.03
N LYS A 275 28.52 -3.79 -9.47
CA LYS A 275 27.62 -4.77 -10.07
C LYS A 275 27.07 -4.27 -11.42
N PRO A 276 26.99 -5.13 -12.45
CA PRO A 276 26.24 -4.83 -13.65
C PRO A 276 24.78 -4.45 -13.34
N THR A 277 24.19 -3.56 -14.12
CA THR A 277 22.80 -3.10 -13.87
C THR A 277 21.78 -4.25 -13.87
N GLN A 278 22.03 -5.32 -14.62
CA GLN A 278 21.16 -6.49 -14.70
C GLN A 278 21.14 -7.34 -13.41
N GLU A 279 22.20 -7.22 -12.60
CA GLU A 279 22.35 -7.95 -11.32
C GLU A 279 21.78 -7.18 -10.12
N ILE A 280 21.38 -5.92 -10.32
CA ILE A 280 20.78 -5.12 -9.25
C ILE A 280 19.32 -5.55 -9.07
N SER A 281 18.99 -5.98 -7.85
CA SER A 281 17.62 -6.34 -7.49
C SER A 281 16.64 -5.19 -7.69
N ALA A 282 15.42 -5.49 -8.09
CA ALA A 282 14.33 -4.53 -8.16
C ALA A 282 13.94 -3.97 -6.78
N ASP A 283 14.25 -4.71 -5.70
CA ASP A 283 14.05 -4.30 -4.30
C ASP A 283 15.18 -3.40 -3.78
N SER A 284 16.21 -3.13 -4.60
CA SER A 284 17.31 -2.27 -4.20
C SER A 284 16.83 -0.86 -3.88
N LEU A 285 17.56 -0.17 -3.03
CA LEU A 285 17.30 1.20 -2.61
C LEU A 285 17.07 2.13 -3.80
N GLN A 286 15.93 2.82 -3.83
CA GLN A 286 15.57 3.76 -4.89
C GLN A 286 15.84 5.21 -4.50
N SER A 287 15.90 5.52 -3.20
CA SER A 287 16.13 6.86 -2.67
C SER A 287 16.47 6.81 -1.18
N PRO A 288 17.37 7.67 -0.68
CA PRO A 288 17.62 7.78 0.75
C PRO A 288 16.43 8.35 1.55
N HIS A 289 15.43 8.87 0.87
CA HIS A 289 14.25 9.49 1.49
C HIS A 289 13.03 8.58 1.52
N ASP A 290 13.13 7.38 0.94
CA ASP A 290 12.09 6.37 0.94
C ASP A 290 12.76 5.01 0.73
N GLU A 291 13.15 4.39 1.84
CA GLU A 291 13.93 3.17 1.86
C GLU A 291 13.11 1.92 1.51
N ASP A 292 11.78 2.01 1.63
CA ASP A 292 10.85 0.91 1.36
C ASP A 292 10.39 0.87 -0.09
N ALA A 293 10.56 1.96 -0.84
CA ALA A 293 10.12 2.03 -2.23
C ALA A 293 10.94 1.12 -3.13
N ALA A 294 10.26 0.25 -3.88
CA ALA A 294 10.89 -0.67 -4.83
C ALA A 294 10.64 -0.27 -6.28
N TYR A 295 11.45 -0.84 -7.19
CA TYR A 295 11.36 -0.59 -8.62
C TYR A 295 10.57 -1.70 -9.30
N ARG A 296 9.55 -1.32 -10.10
CA ARG A 296 8.82 -2.26 -10.98
C ARG A 296 8.60 -1.65 -12.36
N LYS A 297 8.90 -2.42 -13.38
CA LYS A 297 8.54 -2.09 -14.76
C LYS A 297 7.38 -2.98 -15.20
N LYS A 298 6.28 -2.36 -15.62
CA LYS A 298 5.10 -3.06 -16.17
C LYS A 298 4.81 -2.49 -17.56
N ARG A 299 5.07 -3.26 -18.61
CA ARG A 299 5.04 -2.79 -20.00
C ARG A 299 6.00 -1.61 -20.19
N ASP A 300 5.50 -0.43 -20.59
CA ASP A 300 6.29 0.78 -20.82
C ASP A 300 6.33 1.73 -19.61
N GLU A 301 5.60 1.40 -18.54
CA GLU A 301 5.56 2.20 -17.32
C GLU A 301 6.57 1.70 -16.29
N THR A 302 7.31 2.64 -15.72
CA THR A 302 8.24 2.40 -14.61
C THR A 302 7.69 3.04 -13.36
N VAL A 303 7.54 2.24 -12.30
CA VAL A 303 7.11 2.70 -10.97
C VAL A 303 8.24 2.51 -9.99
N ARG A 304 8.52 3.54 -9.18
CA ARG A 304 9.32 3.48 -7.96
C ARG A 304 8.39 3.80 -6.80
N GLY A 305 8.04 2.82 -6.01
CA GLY A 305 7.02 3.00 -4.97
C GLY A 305 6.42 1.69 -4.47
N TYR A 306 5.10 1.60 -4.53
CA TYR A 306 4.33 0.60 -3.81
C TYR A 306 3.28 -0.08 -4.67
N SER A 307 2.92 -1.29 -4.29
CA SER A 307 1.73 -2.00 -4.71
C SER A 307 0.67 -1.85 -3.61
N VAL A 308 -0.54 -1.45 -3.97
CA VAL A 308 -1.67 -1.30 -3.06
C VAL A 308 -2.76 -2.26 -3.48
N ASN A 309 -3.11 -3.18 -2.59
CA ASN A 309 -4.22 -4.11 -2.75
C ASN A 309 -5.47 -3.59 -2.03
N LEU A 310 -6.62 -3.66 -2.69
CA LEU A 310 -7.93 -3.40 -2.09
C LEU A 310 -8.77 -4.66 -2.13
N THR A 311 -9.41 -4.99 -1.00
CA THR A 311 -10.43 -6.03 -0.92
C THR A 311 -11.76 -5.43 -0.52
N GLU A 312 -12.79 -5.75 -1.26
CA GLU A 312 -14.14 -5.26 -1.00
C GLU A 312 -15.17 -6.38 -1.10
N THR A 313 -16.33 -6.17 -0.45
CA THR A 313 -17.48 -7.08 -0.57
C THR A 313 -18.03 -7.07 -2.00
N CYS A 314 -18.77 -8.09 -2.37
CA CYS A 314 -19.35 -8.21 -3.69
C CYS A 314 -20.85 -8.53 -3.61
N GLN A 315 -21.66 -7.50 -3.39
CA GLN A 315 -23.12 -7.56 -3.32
C GLN A 315 -23.75 -6.64 -4.36
N GLU A 316 -25.07 -6.78 -4.57
CA GLU A 316 -25.80 -5.97 -5.56
C GLU A 316 -26.00 -4.53 -5.09
N ALA A 317 -26.37 -4.31 -3.82
CA ALA A 317 -26.84 -3.04 -3.34
C ALA A 317 -25.72 -2.10 -2.87
N LEU A 318 -24.88 -2.56 -1.98
CA LEU A 318 -23.79 -1.79 -1.36
C LEU A 318 -22.55 -2.65 -1.19
N ASN A 319 -21.40 -2.16 -1.62
CA ASN A 319 -20.11 -2.80 -1.41
C ASN A 319 -19.19 -1.90 -0.60
N LEU A 320 -18.54 -2.46 0.41
CA LEU A 320 -17.58 -1.78 1.26
C LEU A 320 -16.17 -2.33 1.01
N ILE A 321 -15.19 -1.43 0.96
CA ILE A 321 -13.78 -1.79 1.06
C ILE A 321 -13.55 -2.20 2.51
N VAL A 322 -13.03 -3.40 2.74
CA VAL A 322 -12.87 -4.01 4.06
C VAL A 322 -11.41 -4.23 4.44
N ASP A 323 -10.54 -4.34 3.44
CA ASP A 323 -9.11 -4.51 3.68
C ASP A 323 -8.28 -3.69 2.69
N VAL A 324 -7.15 -3.18 3.17
CA VAL A 324 -6.17 -2.38 2.41
C VAL A 324 -4.77 -2.80 2.80
N GLN A 325 -4.02 -3.29 1.84
CA GLN A 325 -2.63 -3.70 2.04
C GLN A 325 -1.69 -2.89 1.17
N VAL A 326 -0.54 -2.52 1.72
CA VAL A 326 0.49 -1.75 1.00
C VAL A 326 1.83 -2.44 1.16
N GLU A 327 2.43 -2.81 0.04
CA GLU A 327 3.73 -3.46 -0.02
C GLU A 327 4.64 -2.75 -1.03
N PRO A 328 5.96 -2.98 -1.01
CA PRO A 328 6.86 -2.50 -2.06
C PRO A 328 6.35 -2.90 -3.46
N ALA A 329 6.65 -2.09 -4.47
CA ALA A 329 6.14 -2.31 -5.84
C ALA A 329 6.51 -3.67 -6.43
N THR A 330 7.52 -4.34 -5.90
CA THR A 330 7.96 -5.69 -6.29
C THR A 330 7.06 -6.80 -5.77
N ALA A 331 6.23 -6.53 -4.76
CA ALA A 331 5.33 -7.53 -4.19
C ALA A 331 4.45 -8.14 -5.28
N ALA A 332 4.37 -9.47 -5.26
CA ALA A 332 3.53 -10.21 -6.18
C ALA A 332 2.07 -10.22 -5.70
N ASP A 333 1.14 -10.09 -6.64
CA ASP A 333 -0.30 -9.96 -6.30
C ASP A 333 -0.84 -11.20 -5.57
N ASN A 334 -0.28 -12.40 -5.85
CA ASN A 334 -0.65 -13.64 -5.17
C ASN A 334 -0.30 -13.67 -3.67
N GLY A 335 0.64 -12.84 -3.23
CA GLY A 335 1.00 -12.71 -1.81
C GLY A 335 -0.06 -12.04 -0.95
N TYR A 336 -0.97 -11.26 -1.54
CA TYR A 336 -2.01 -10.56 -0.79
C TYR A 336 -3.21 -11.43 -0.41
N LEU A 337 -3.55 -12.44 -1.23
CA LEU A 337 -4.87 -13.10 -1.20
C LEU A 337 -5.23 -13.65 0.18
N LYS A 338 -4.36 -14.45 0.77
CA LYS A 338 -4.64 -15.14 2.02
C LYS A 338 -4.89 -14.17 3.17
N ASP A 339 -4.00 -13.21 3.35
CA ASP A 339 -4.08 -12.24 4.45
C ASP A 339 -5.28 -11.30 4.24
N ALA A 340 -5.56 -10.89 3.00
CA ALA A 340 -6.71 -10.08 2.65
C ALA A 340 -8.04 -10.77 2.95
N VAL A 341 -8.16 -12.07 2.63
CA VAL A 341 -9.35 -12.85 2.93
C VAL A 341 -9.53 -13.01 4.45
N GLN A 342 -8.48 -13.40 5.16
CA GLN A 342 -8.53 -13.56 6.62
C GLN A 342 -8.90 -12.25 7.34
N SER A 343 -8.28 -11.14 6.95
CA SER A 343 -8.60 -9.81 7.46
C SER A 343 -10.06 -9.43 7.19
N SER A 344 -10.55 -9.67 5.96
CA SER A 344 -11.93 -9.38 5.58
C SER A 344 -12.94 -10.20 6.38
N GLU A 345 -12.67 -11.48 6.61
CA GLU A 345 -13.52 -12.38 7.42
C GLU A 345 -13.59 -11.92 8.88
N GLN A 346 -12.47 -11.46 9.44
CA GLN A 346 -12.42 -10.90 10.79
C GLN A 346 -13.23 -9.60 10.91
N VAL A 347 -13.13 -8.72 9.89
CA VAL A 347 -13.88 -7.45 9.86
C VAL A 347 -15.38 -7.71 9.72
N LEU A 348 -15.78 -8.59 8.83
CA LEU A 348 -17.18 -8.84 8.50
C LEU A 348 -17.85 -9.88 9.40
N GLU A 349 -17.06 -10.59 10.22
CA GLU A 349 -17.51 -11.73 11.04
C GLU A 349 -18.30 -12.77 10.21
N THR A 350 -17.87 -12.96 8.97
CA THR A 350 -18.52 -13.83 7.98
C THR A 350 -17.45 -14.57 7.19
N THR A 351 -17.62 -15.87 6.98
CA THR A 351 -16.72 -16.67 6.15
C THR A 351 -16.95 -16.37 4.67
N ALA A 352 -15.89 -16.00 3.97
CA ALA A 352 -15.92 -15.80 2.52
C ALA A 352 -15.98 -17.16 1.80
N GLN A 353 -16.95 -17.32 0.91
CA GLN A 353 -17.15 -18.52 0.11
C GLN A 353 -16.63 -18.34 -1.32
N GLU A 354 -16.90 -17.18 -1.93
CA GLU A 354 -16.50 -16.85 -3.29
C GLU A 354 -15.52 -15.66 -3.28
N ILE A 355 -14.40 -15.78 -3.99
CA ILE A 355 -13.37 -14.75 -4.10
C ILE A 355 -13.10 -14.50 -5.57
N SER A 356 -13.28 -13.26 -6.03
CA SER A 356 -12.99 -12.85 -7.41
C SER A 356 -11.69 -12.04 -7.48
N ALA A 357 -10.70 -12.51 -8.23
CA ALA A 357 -9.39 -11.90 -8.36
C ALA A 357 -8.84 -11.91 -9.78
N ASP A 358 -7.80 -11.13 -10.08
CA ASP A 358 -7.07 -11.23 -11.34
C ASP A 358 -6.23 -12.51 -11.38
N GLY A 359 -5.89 -12.97 -12.57
CA GLY A 359 -5.01 -14.13 -12.77
C GLY A 359 -3.62 -13.99 -12.13
N ALA A 360 -3.17 -12.78 -11.85
CA ALA A 360 -1.92 -12.52 -11.12
C ALA A 360 -1.96 -13.01 -9.65
N TYR A 361 -3.15 -13.25 -9.10
CA TYR A 361 -3.32 -13.81 -7.74
C TYR A 361 -3.21 -15.35 -7.72
N TYR A 362 -3.17 -15.99 -8.88
CA TYR A 362 -3.00 -17.44 -8.93
C TYR A 362 -1.63 -17.85 -8.37
N SER A 363 -1.64 -18.81 -7.45
CA SER A 363 -0.49 -19.60 -7.03
C SER A 363 -0.96 -20.94 -6.48
N GLU A 364 -0.08 -21.94 -6.49
CA GLU A 364 -0.36 -23.25 -5.89
C GLU A 364 -0.74 -23.13 -4.41
N SER A 365 -0.07 -22.22 -3.69
CA SER A 365 -0.36 -21.94 -2.28
C SER A 365 -1.76 -21.38 -2.08
N ASN A 366 -2.25 -20.52 -2.98
CA ASN A 366 -3.59 -19.95 -2.90
C ASN A 366 -4.67 -20.97 -3.28
N GLU A 367 -4.39 -21.85 -4.25
CA GLU A 367 -5.28 -22.96 -4.58
C GLU A 367 -5.37 -23.97 -3.42
N ALA A 368 -4.25 -24.34 -2.81
CA ALA A 368 -4.22 -25.21 -1.63
C ALA A 368 -5.00 -24.59 -0.46
N TYR A 369 -4.78 -23.30 -0.17
CA TYR A 369 -5.53 -22.55 0.83
C TYR A 369 -7.04 -22.57 0.55
N ALA A 370 -7.44 -22.31 -0.68
CA ALA A 370 -8.85 -22.33 -1.08
C ALA A 370 -9.47 -23.71 -0.86
N GLN A 371 -8.77 -24.76 -1.26
CA GLN A 371 -9.23 -26.13 -1.09
C GLN A 371 -9.35 -26.53 0.39
N GLU A 372 -8.35 -26.22 1.21
CA GLU A 372 -8.35 -26.50 2.65
C GLU A 372 -9.48 -25.76 3.38
N GLN A 373 -9.78 -24.53 2.97
CA GLN A 373 -10.79 -23.68 3.60
C GLN A 373 -12.18 -23.78 2.93
N GLY A 374 -12.35 -24.62 1.91
CA GLY A 374 -13.60 -24.79 1.18
C GLY A 374 -14.07 -23.53 0.47
N LYS A 375 -13.14 -22.73 -0.07
CA LYS A 375 -13.40 -21.45 -0.76
C LYS A 375 -13.30 -21.66 -2.27
N ASP A 376 -14.09 -20.89 -3.02
CA ASP A 376 -14.04 -20.87 -4.48
C ASP A 376 -13.40 -19.59 -4.99
N ILE A 377 -12.25 -19.70 -5.68
CA ILE A 377 -11.53 -18.57 -6.25
C ILE A 377 -11.77 -18.47 -7.74
N HIS A 378 -12.37 -17.39 -8.19
CA HIS A 378 -12.63 -17.06 -9.58
C HIS A 378 -11.56 -16.12 -10.14
N TYR A 379 -10.61 -16.65 -10.89
CA TYR A 379 -9.61 -15.85 -11.59
C TYR A 379 -10.15 -15.35 -12.94
N THR A 380 -10.06 -14.04 -13.22
CA THR A 380 -10.55 -13.44 -14.48
C THR A 380 -9.52 -13.37 -15.59
N GLY A 381 -8.47 -14.10 -15.49
CA GLY A 381 -7.40 -14.25 -16.46
C GLY A 381 -6.41 -15.27 -15.96
N PHE A 382 -5.54 -15.73 -16.82
CA PHE A 382 -4.48 -16.64 -16.42
C PHE A 382 -3.14 -16.11 -16.95
N PRO A 383 -2.07 -16.05 -16.14
CA PRO A 383 -0.79 -15.53 -16.58
C PRO A 383 -0.19 -16.41 -17.68
N GLY A 384 0.34 -15.75 -18.69
CA GLY A 384 1.01 -16.39 -19.83
C GLY A 384 0.07 -16.82 -20.96
N LYS A 385 0.64 -17.00 -22.14
CA LYS A 385 -0.09 -17.52 -23.31
C LYS A 385 -0.26 -19.04 -23.15
N PRO A 386 -1.40 -19.61 -23.57
CA PRO A 386 -1.56 -21.05 -23.62
C PRO A 386 -0.51 -21.64 -24.56
N GLY A 387 0.14 -22.72 -24.12
CA GLY A 387 1.04 -23.49 -24.97
C GLY A 387 0.27 -24.32 -26.02
N ARG A 388 0.99 -24.95 -26.95
CA ARG A 388 0.39 -25.87 -27.95
C ARG A 388 -0.35 -27.02 -27.29
N TYR A 389 0.12 -27.51 -26.14
CA TYR A 389 -0.49 -28.67 -25.46
C TYR A 389 -1.27 -28.20 -24.23
N ASP A 390 -2.45 -28.79 -24.05
CA ASP A 390 -3.26 -28.73 -22.85
C ASP A 390 -3.17 -30.06 -22.09
N TYR A 391 -3.45 -30.05 -20.78
CA TYR A 391 -3.28 -31.21 -19.92
C TYR A 391 -4.52 -31.43 -19.05
N GLU A 392 -5.06 -32.65 -19.07
CA GLU A 392 -6.26 -33.02 -18.33
C GLU A 392 -5.98 -34.25 -17.45
N ARG A 393 -6.33 -34.15 -16.16
CA ARG A 393 -6.27 -35.34 -15.27
C ARG A 393 -7.56 -36.12 -15.39
N THR A 394 -7.43 -37.42 -15.71
CA THR A 394 -8.54 -38.37 -15.83
C THR A 394 -8.32 -39.54 -14.85
N SER A 395 -9.29 -40.45 -14.73
CA SER A 395 -9.15 -41.67 -13.94
C SER A 395 -7.96 -42.55 -14.37
N ASP A 396 -7.57 -42.47 -15.64
CA ASP A 396 -6.56 -43.32 -16.25
C ASP A 396 -5.15 -42.65 -16.25
N GLY A 397 -5.05 -41.41 -15.77
CA GLY A 397 -3.81 -40.65 -15.73
C GLY A 397 -3.93 -39.26 -16.34
N VAL A 398 -2.82 -38.71 -16.80
CA VAL A 398 -2.76 -37.37 -17.41
C VAL A 398 -2.90 -37.52 -18.95
N VAL A 399 -3.93 -36.91 -19.50
CA VAL A 399 -4.17 -36.82 -20.94
C VAL A 399 -3.62 -35.51 -21.48
N VAL A 400 -2.80 -35.59 -22.52
CA VAL A 400 -2.27 -34.46 -23.28
C VAL A 400 -3.15 -34.20 -24.49
N ILE A 401 -3.54 -32.98 -24.71
CA ILE A 401 -4.40 -32.54 -25.80
C ILE A 401 -3.60 -31.55 -26.65
N ASP A 402 -3.33 -31.86 -27.90
CA ASP A 402 -2.76 -30.93 -28.86
C ASP A 402 -3.86 -29.92 -29.29
N ARG A 403 -3.67 -28.62 -28.99
CA ARG A 403 -4.67 -27.57 -29.25
C ARG A 403 -4.85 -27.31 -30.77
N ASP A 404 -3.81 -27.60 -31.57
CA ASP A 404 -3.84 -27.35 -33.00
C ASP A 404 -4.58 -28.46 -33.77
N SER A 405 -4.32 -29.73 -33.39
CA SER A 405 -4.94 -30.92 -34.06
C SER A 405 -6.15 -31.48 -33.34
N GLY A 406 -6.31 -31.17 -32.04
CA GLY A 406 -7.33 -31.81 -31.18
C GLY A 406 -6.97 -33.24 -30.76
N GLU A 407 -5.78 -33.74 -31.14
CA GLU A 407 -5.33 -35.09 -30.80
C GLU A 407 -5.13 -35.27 -29.30
N ARG A 408 -5.57 -36.41 -28.76
CA ARG A 408 -5.47 -36.73 -27.35
C ARG A 408 -4.59 -37.96 -27.17
N GLN A 409 -3.61 -37.90 -26.25
CA GLN A 409 -2.77 -39.03 -25.90
C GLN A 409 -2.55 -39.11 -24.39
N LEU A 410 -2.43 -40.32 -23.84
CA LEU A 410 -2.11 -40.55 -22.45
C LEU A 410 -0.61 -40.29 -22.22
N ALA A 411 -0.27 -39.47 -21.22
CA ALA A 411 1.12 -39.29 -20.82
C ALA A 411 1.57 -40.46 -19.92
N GLU A 412 2.82 -40.88 -20.08
CA GLU A 412 3.44 -41.88 -19.23
C GLU A 412 3.97 -41.23 -17.96
N GLU A 413 3.58 -41.67 -16.78
CA GLU A 413 4.19 -41.28 -15.53
C GLU A 413 5.53 -42.01 -15.35
N TYR A 414 6.65 -41.29 -15.42
CA TYR A 414 7.99 -41.86 -15.30
C TYR A 414 8.62 -41.66 -13.92
N LYS A 415 8.09 -40.71 -13.10
CA LYS A 415 8.36 -40.46 -11.70
C LYS A 415 7.11 -39.87 -11.05
N PRO A 416 6.94 -39.99 -9.72
CA PRO A 416 5.78 -39.44 -9.03
C PRO A 416 5.60 -37.96 -9.37
N GLY A 417 4.44 -37.57 -9.89
CA GLY A 417 4.06 -36.22 -10.31
C GLY A 417 4.83 -35.69 -11.53
N ARG A 418 5.49 -36.57 -12.29
CA ARG A 418 6.20 -36.19 -13.52
C ARG A 418 5.83 -37.12 -14.65
N TYR A 419 5.35 -36.54 -15.74
CA TYR A 419 4.84 -37.26 -16.89
C TYR A 419 5.65 -36.94 -18.12
N ARG A 420 5.65 -37.83 -19.09
CA ARG A 420 6.24 -37.65 -20.42
C ARG A 420 5.30 -38.11 -21.52
N PHE A 421 5.41 -37.45 -22.64
CA PHE A 421 4.67 -37.83 -23.86
C PHE A 421 5.53 -37.61 -25.10
N ARG A 422 5.19 -38.22 -26.18
CA ARG A 422 5.95 -38.10 -27.42
C ARG A 422 5.23 -37.18 -28.40
N ALA A 423 5.93 -36.14 -28.87
CA ALA A 423 5.42 -35.25 -29.90
C ALA A 423 6.58 -34.81 -30.81
N ASP A 424 6.29 -34.71 -32.12
CA ASP A 424 7.30 -34.36 -33.15
C ASP A 424 8.58 -35.21 -33.04
N SER A 425 8.43 -36.52 -32.82
CA SER A 425 9.52 -37.49 -32.61
C SER A 425 10.42 -37.27 -31.40
N LYS A 426 10.05 -36.34 -30.49
CA LYS A 426 10.80 -36.02 -29.26
C LYS A 426 9.97 -36.30 -28.02
N TRP A 427 10.66 -36.65 -26.92
CA TRP A 427 10.03 -36.69 -25.60
C TRP A 427 9.84 -35.28 -25.05
N ARG A 428 8.64 -35.02 -24.56
CA ARG A 428 8.28 -33.82 -23.82
C ARG A 428 7.92 -34.20 -22.40
N TYR A 429 8.26 -33.32 -21.44
CA TYR A 429 8.10 -33.55 -20.02
C TYR A 429 7.15 -32.54 -19.42
N ILE A 430 6.23 -33.01 -18.57
CA ILE A 430 5.27 -32.21 -17.85
C ILE A 430 5.27 -32.60 -16.36
N THR A 431 4.84 -31.70 -15.53
CA THR A 431 4.75 -31.89 -14.09
C THR A 431 3.31 -31.74 -13.63
N ASP A 432 2.98 -32.20 -12.42
CA ASP A 432 1.66 -31.97 -11.80
C ASP A 432 1.30 -30.49 -11.81
N LYS A 433 2.26 -29.61 -11.54
CA LYS A 433 2.07 -28.15 -11.62
C LYS A 433 1.53 -27.69 -12.98
N ALA A 434 2.06 -28.24 -14.06
CA ALA A 434 1.58 -27.88 -15.40
C ALA A 434 0.14 -28.39 -15.66
N VAL A 435 -0.21 -29.54 -15.10
CA VAL A 435 -1.55 -30.11 -15.18
C VAL A 435 -2.56 -29.29 -14.39
N GLU A 436 -2.21 -28.90 -13.17
CA GLU A 436 -3.02 -28.05 -12.30
C GLU A 436 -3.22 -26.66 -12.91
N ALA A 437 -2.14 -26.06 -13.43
CA ALA A 437 -2.21 -24.78 -14.13
C ALA A 437 -3.11 -24.85 -15.38
N ALA A 438 -3.09 -25.96 -16.12
CA ALA A 438 -3.98 -26.18 -17.25
C ALA A 438 -5.45 -26.31 -16.80
N ALA A 439 -5.70 -27.01 -15.71
CA ALA A 439 -7.05 -27.15 -15.14
C ALA A 439 -7.60 -25.78 -14.67
N CYS A 440 -6.77 -24.98 -13.98
CA CYS A 440 -7.14 -23.62 -13.58
C CYS A 440 -7.42 -22.71 -14.79
N ARG A 441 -6.59 -22.80 -15.84
CA ARG A 441 -6.82 -22.04 -17.08
C ARG A 441 -8.16 -22.38 -17.72
N ARG A 442 -8.53 -23.67 -17.81
CA ARG A 442 -9.84 -24.09 -18.34
C ARG A 442 -10.99 -23.56 -17.49
N ARG A 443 -10.88 -23.62 -16.16
CA ARG A 443 -11.88 -23.01 -15.25
C ARG A 443 -12.03 -21.51 -15.53
N THR A 444 -10.91 -20.80 -15.71
CA THR A 444 -10.90 -19.38 -16.04
C THR A 444 -11.54 -19.09 -17.41
N GLU A 445 -11.22 -19.88 -18.44
CA GLU A 445 -11.79 -19.74 -19.79
C GLU A 445 -13.30 -20.03 -19.82
N ALA A 446 -13.76 -20.92 -18.95
CA ALA A 446 -15.18 -21.29 -18.81
C ALA A 446 -15.96 -20.36 -17.86
N LEU A 447 -15.31 -19.38 -17.28
CA LEU A 447 -15.92 -18.49 -16.27
C LEU A 447 -17.11 -17.72 -16.86
N PRO A 448 -18.31 -17.79 -16.23
CA PRO A 448 -19.46 -17.03 -16.66
C PRO A 448 -19.16 -15.54 -16.70
N ARG A 449 -19.70 -14.84 -17.70
CA ARG A 449 -19.47 -13.40 -17.90
C ARG A 449 -19.87 -12.56 -16.67
N GLU A 450 -20.84 -13.02 -15.91
CA GLU A 450 -21.27 -12.36 -14.68
C GLU A 450 -20.16 -12.37 -13.62
N LEU A 451 -19.51 -13.52 -13.39
CA LEU A 451 -18.40 -13.65 -12.45
C LEU A 451 -17.18 -12.85 -12.91
N PHE A 452 -16.93 -12.83 -14.22
CA PHE A 452 -15.90 -11.96 -14.80
C PHE A 452 -16.19 -10.49 -14.50
N ASN A 453 -17.42 -10.02 -14.72
CA ASN A 453 -17.81 -8.64 -14.45
C ASN A 453 -17.73 -8.26 -12.95
N ARG A 454 -17.98 -9.21 -12.04
CA ARG A 454 -17.83 -8.97 -10.60
C ARG A 454 -16.43 -8.45 -10.24
N ARG A 455 -15.40 -9.10 -10.77
CA ARG A 455 -14.02 -8.65 -10.56
C ARG A 455 -13.77 -7.29 -11.22
N CYS A 456 -14.21 -7.09 -12.46
CA CYS A 456 -13.96 -5.83 -13.16
C CYS A 456 -14.49 -4.61 -12.40
N ASN A 457 -15.53 -4.76 -11.60
CA ASN A 457 -16.08 -3.66 -10.82
C ASN A 457 -15.10 -3.11 -9.74
N VAL A 458 -14.12 -3.89 -9.26
CA VAL A 458 -13.10 -3.40 -8.33
C VAL A 458 -12.18 -2.36 -8.99
N GLU A 459 -12.06 -2.38 -10.33
CA GLU A 459 -11.27 -1.37 -11.05
C GLU A 459 -11.81 0.04 -10.83
N ALA A 460 -13.12 0.19 -10.62
CA ALA A 460 -13.72 1.47 -10.23
C ALA A 460 -13.24 1.93 -8.84
N SER A 461 -13.05 1.00 -7.90
CA SER A 461 -12.49 1.30 -6.56
C SER A 461 -11.02 1.72 -6.66
N ILE A 462 -10.23 1.01 -7.47
CA ILE A 462 -8.84 1.35 -7.78
C ILE A 462 -8.74 2.74 -8.44
N PHE A 463 -9.64 3.04 -9.38
CA PHE A 463 -9.70 4.37 -9.98
C PHE A 463 -10.04 5.44 -8.94
N GLN A 464 -11.04 5.21 -8.10
CA GLN A 464 -11.42 6.14 -7.02
C GLN A 464 -10.29 6.30 -6.00
N LEU A 465 -9.56 5.24 -5.64
CA LEU A 465 -8.39 5.32 -4.76
C LEU A 465 -7.37 6.30 -5.31
N SER A 466 -7.01 6.16 -6.58
CA SER A 466 -5.95 6.95 -7.23
C SER A 466 -6.42 8.28 -7.83
N TYR A 467 -7.70 8.66 -7.68
CA TYR A 467 -8.33 9.79 -8.39
C TYR A 467 -7.59 11.13 -8.21
N HIS A 468 -7.10 11.41 -7.01
CA HIS A 468 -6.37 12.65 -6.71
C HIS A 468 -4.85 12.53 -6.92
N THR A 469 -4.37 11.40 -7.45
CA THR A 469 -2.94 11.25 -7.78
C THR A 469 -2.66 11.72 -9.20
N ARG A 470 -1.55 12.45 -9.40
CA ARG A 470 -1.13 12.83 -10.74
C ARG A 470 -0.30 11.70 -11.36
N LYS A 471 -0.81 11.07 -12.44
CA LYS A 471 -0.12 9.93 -13.11
C LYS A 471 0.25 8.82 -12.10
N LYS A 472 -0.67 8.47 -11.21
CA LYS A 472 -0.46 7.47 -10.15
C LYS A 472 0.75 7.75 -9.25
N LYS A 473 1.19 9.00 -9.13
CA LYS A 473 2.26 9.43 -8.24
C LYS A 473 1.66 10.06 -6.98
N LEU A 474 2.06 9.53 -5.83
CA LEU A 474 1.64 10.00 -4.51
C LEU A 474 2.36 11.30 -4.10
N LYS A 475 1.81 12.01 -3.10
CA LYS A 475 2.46 13.12 -2.41
C LYS A 475 3.33 12.62 -1.23
N TYR A 476 3.31 11.33 -0.93
CA TYR A 476 3.89 10.69 0.26
C TYR A 476 5.13 9.86 -0.06
N ARG A 477 5.95 9.64 0.98
CA ARG A 477 7.12 8.77 1.01
C ARG A 477 7.03 7.87 2.23
N GLY A 478 7.57 6.66 2.12
CA GLY A 478 7.55 5.65 3.17
C GLY A 478 6.25 4.84 3.21
N ARG A 479 6.38 3.55 3.47
CA ARG A 479 5.29 2.58 3.48
C ARG A 479 4.16 2.98 4.46
N CYS A 480 4.52 3.39 5.69
CA CYS A 480 3.54 3.81 6.70
C CYS A 480 2.66 4.98 6.22
N ALA A 481 3.29 5.99 5.58
CA ALA A 481 2.54 7.14 5.08
C ALA A 481 1.62 6.79 3.91
N VAL A 482 2.06 5.89 3.03
CA VAL A 482 1.24 5.39 1.91
C VAL A 482 0.09 4.53 2.42
N GLN A 483 0.30 3.71 3.44
CA GLN A 483 -0.74 2.90 4.05
C GLN A 483 -1.79 3.77 4.75
N LEU A 484 -1.37 4.78 5.52
CA LEU A 484 -2.28 5.75 6.13
C LEU A 484 -3.14 6.44 5.06
N TRP A 485 -2.51 6.92 3.97
CA TRP A 485 -3.19 7.51 2.84
C TRP A 485 -4.23 6.54 2.22
N ALA A 486 -3.84 5.29 1.97
CA ALA A 486 -4.71 4.30 1.34
C ALA A 486 -5.93 3.95 2.20
N VAL A 487 -5.73 3.80 3.51
CA VAL A 487 -6.81 3.57 4.50
C VAL A 487 -7.79 4.74 4.54
N CYS A 488 -7.28 5.99 4.61
CA CYS A 488 -8.13 7.18 4.58
C CYS A 488 -8.95 7.28 3.28
N ARG A 489 -8.33 6.95 2.13
CA ARG A 489 -9.02 6.91 0.84
C ARG A 489 -10.11 5.83 0.81
N ALA A 490 -9.83 4.63 1.33
CA ALA A 490 -10.81 3.54 1.42
C ALA A 490 -12.00 3.93 2.29
N ALA A 491 -11.75 4.52 3.46
CA ALA A 491 -12.80 5.03 4.35
C ALA A 491 -13.69 6.07 3.64
N TRP A 492 -13.09 7.02 2.92
CA TRP A 492 -13.85 8.03 2.16
C TRP A 492 -14.66 7.42 1.01
N ILE A 493 -14.12 6.43 0.30
CA ILE A 493 -14.85 5.71 -0.75
C ILE A 493 -16.08 5.01 -0.16
N ASN A 494 -15.94 4.36 0.99
CA ASN A 494 -17.05 3.74 1.69
C ASN A 494 -18.13 4.76 2.06
N ILE A 495 -17.78 5.92 2.58
CA ILE A 495 -18.72 7.00 2.89
C ILE A 495 -19.48 7.45 1.64
N LYS A 496 -18.81 7.69 0.52
CA LYS A 496 -19.47 8.07 -0.74
C LYS A 496 -20.46 7.01 -1.21
N ARG A 497 -20.12 5.74 -1.07
CA ARG A 497 -21.02 4.63 -1.43
C ARG A 497 -22.23 4.56 -0.52
N MET A 498 -22.06 4.77 0.78
CA MET A 498 -23.14 4.80 1.75
C MET A 498 -24.11 5.96 1.49
N VAL A 499 -23.59 7.16 1.17
CA VAL A 499 -24.41 8.30 0.78
C VAL A 499 -25.29 7.97 -0.43
N ILE A 500 -24.69 7.39 -1.50
CA ILE A 500 -25.44 7.01 -2.70
C ILE A 500 -26.48 5.93 -2.39
N TYR A 501 -26.14 4.97 -1.55
CA TYR A 501 -27.06 3.89 -1.14
C TYR A 501 -28.25 4.42 -0.36
N GLN A 502 -28.05 5.31 0.61
CA GLN A 502 -29.10 5.90 1.42
C GLN A 502 -30.08 6.75 0.58
N VAL A 503 -29.55 7.57 -0.34
CA VAL A 503 -30.38 8.36 -1.26
C VAL A 503 -31.26 7.45 -2.12
N LYS A 504 -30.70 6.41 -2.73
CA LYS A 504 -31.48 5.45 -3.55
C LYS A 504 -32.53 4.69 -2.72
N SER A 505 -32.18 4.29 -1.50
CA SER A 505 -33.11 3.60 -0.62
C SER A 505 -34.29 4.50 -0.18
N ALA A 506 -34.04 5.80 0.02
CA ALA A 506 -35.09 6.77 0.32
C ALA A 506 -36.00 6.99 -0.88
N GLU A 507 -35.47 7.02 -2.12
CA GLU A 507 -36.28 7.18 -3.35
C GLU A 507 -37.20 5.97 -3.64
N ILE A 508 -36.83 4.76 -3.19
CA ILE A 508 -37.65 3.54 -3.39
C ILE A 508 -38.82 3.50 -2.38
N LEU A 509 -38.70 4.20 -1.24
CA LEU A 509 -39.75 4.25 -0.18
C LEU A 509 -40.79 5.36 -0.37
N VAL A 510 -40.62 6.25 -1.33
CA VAL A 510 -41.55 7.28 -1.77
C VAL A 510 -42.30 6.84 -3.02
#